data_0686c30b650dee2fff531ed8b17e20ed
#
_entry.id   0686c30b650dee2fff531ed8b17e20ed
#
_cell.length_a   1.000
_cell.length_b   1.000
_cell.length_c   1.000
_cell.angle_alpha   90.00
_cell.angle_beta   90.00
_cell.angle_gamma   90.00
#
_symmetry.space_group_name_H-M   'P 1'
#
loop_
_entity.id
_entity.type
_entity.pdbx_description
1 polymer ?
#
loop_
_entity_poly.entity_id
_entity_poly.type
_entity_poly.pdbx_seq_one_letter_code
_entity_poly.pdbx_strand_id
1 'polypeptide(L)'
;MARPILLLLILLALPALRPACAEVPEHGAPTHGIAMNAGVTHGIAMHGDLALPPDFTAFPYVDPAARKGGTIRQAVTGSFDSLHPHIVKGVPALGLGHVFETLLTRSWDEPFSLYGLLADRVEVAGDRSAVTFRINANARWHDGTPVTAADVLFSLEMQRRHGTPNRRLFYAKVAAAEAPDPQTVRFAFASNADGTIDREMPLLMGLMPIHSKAFWEGRDFNRTTLEPIMGSGPYRIATVDPGRRIVYERVRDYWGRDLPTRLGQFNADRLEFDYYRDDSVALEAFKAGQGDVRYESDPAKWATGYDGPARRDGRIVREELPNRRPEPARGLIFNTRRPIFADLRVRRALGMATDFDWIGRSLFHGLLTRTASYYPNSDLAARGLPEGEELRALEPFRDRLPPELFIRPFTLPDGGTGSGPAGLRANRREALRLLEQAGWRVRDGRLTDAAGNRFAFEILLSDPSEERVALEFTRSLEPLGIDARVRTVDSAQFQGRLDRLEFDMTMRWWASSLSPGNEQLYYYGSEAAGQEGSRNLAGIRDPVVDALARSIAVATTRAELIGRVRALDRVLLWGHYMVPLFHSPVDRIARRSTLHRPVNTPLYGPMLESWWVAP
;
A
#
# COMPACT_ATOMS: atom_id res chain seq x y z
N MET A 1 13.98 -19.99 3.75
CA MET A 1 14.42 -18.77 3.06
C MET A 1 13.51 -17.64 3.52
N ALA A 2 14.06 -16.72 4.29
CA ALA A 2 13.30 -15.66 4.93
C ALA A 2 12.87 -14.60 3.88
N ARG A 3 11.60 -14.33 3.83
CA ARG A 3 11.07 -13.17 3.12
C ARG A 3 11.56 -11.88 3.81
N PRO A 4 11.93 -10.84 3.08
CA PRO A 4 12.23 -9.57 3.72
C PRO A 4 10.97 -9.06 4.40
N ILE A 5 11.12 -8.69 5.66
CA ILE A 5 10.09 -8.01 6.45
C ILE A 5 9.74 -6.72 5.74
N LEU A 6 8.54 -6.70 5.17
CA LEU A 6 7.95 -5.50 4.59
C LEU A 6 7.63 -4.52 5.72
N LEU A 7 8.52 -3.57 5.96
CA LEU A 7 8.21 -2.40 6.79
C LEU A 7 7.20 -1.54 6.03
N LEU A 8 5.96 -1.91 6.21
CA LEU A 8 4.85 -1.10 5.73
C LEU A 8 4.70 0.08 6.67
N LEU A 9 5.22 1.21 6.26
CA LEU A 9 4.65 2.46 6.70
C LEU A 9 3.23 2.45 6.17
N ILE A 10 2.33 2.67 7.07
CA ILE A 10 0.93 2.84 6.85
C ILE A 10 0.12 1.61 6.93
N LEU A 11 -0.68 1.78 7.91
CA LEU A 11 -2.06 1.42 7.85
C LEU A 11 -2.29 -0.04 7.52
N LEU A 12 -2.33 -0.78 8.61
CA LEU A 12 -3.10 -2.01 8.71
C LEU A 12 -2.90 -2.96 7.54
N ALA A 13 -2.17 -3.97 7.87
CA ALA A 13 -1.94 -5.13 7.03
C ALA A 13 -3.15 -5.49 6.18
N LEU A 14 -3.00 -5.27 4.92
CA LEU A 14 -3.87 -5.85 3.93
C LEU A 14 -3.07 -6.83 3.11
N PRO A 15 -3.62 -7.98 2.81
CA PRO A 15 -3.07 -8.78 1.72
C PRO A 15 -3.19 -7.98 0.44
N ALA A 16 -2.11 -7.87 -0.29
CA ALA A 16 -2.04 -7.16 -1.55
C ALA A 16 -2.77 -7.96 -2.63
N LEU A 17 -3.70 -7.31 -3.30
CA LEU A 17 -4.44 -7.92 -4.39
C LEU A 17 -4.82 -6.93 -5.50
N ARG A 18 -4.93 -7.40 -6.72
CA ARG A 18 -4.76 -6.65 -7.95
C ARG A 18 -5.93 -6.73 -8.96
N PRO A 19 -6.10 -5.83 -9.87
CA PRO A 19 -7.22 -5.16 -10.51
C PRO A 19 -7.60 -5.34 -11.98
N ALA A 20 -8.67 -4.72 -12.46
CA ALA A 20 -8.98 -4.38 -13.86
C ALA A 20 -9.83 -3.14 -14.06
N CYS A 21 -9.61 -2.45 -15.16
CA CYS A 21 -10.29 -1.22 -15.53
C CYS A 21 -11.59 -1.45 -16.29
N ALA A 22 -12.61 -0.64 -15.94
CA ALA A 22 -13.70 -0.27 -16.82
C ALA A 22 -14.05 1.21 -16.57
N GLU A 23 -14.34 1.96 -17.61
CA GLU A 23 -14.73 3.36 -17.55
C GLU A 23 -16.12 3.50 -16.92
N VAL A 24 -16.29 4.48 -16.01
CA VAL A 24 -17.58 4.83 -15.39
C VAL A 24 -17.75 6.35 -15.45
N PRO A 25 -18.97 6.87 -15.70
CA PRO A 25 -19.24 8.27 -15.96
C PRO A 25 -19.02 9.18 -14.75
N GLU A 26 -18.58 10.40 -15.05
CA GLU A 26 -18.39 11.50 -14.10
C GLU A 26 -19.70 11.91 -13.42
N HIS A 27 -19.72 11.88 -12.10
CA HIS A 27 -20.74 12.58 -11.32
C HIS A 27 -20.14 13.84 -10.72
N GLY A 28 -20.76 14.97 -11.00
CA GLY A 28 -20.34 16.30 -10.57
C GLY A 28 -20.30 16.44 -9.06
N ALA A 29 -19.22 17.07 -8.57
CA ALA A 29 -19.00 17.39 -7.17
C ALA A 29 -19.83 18.62 -6.75
N PRO A 30 -20.47 18.62 -5.58
CA PRO A 30 -21.03 19.83 -5.00
C PRO A 30 -19.91 20.69 -4.38
N THR A 31 -19.82 21.93 -4.82
CA THR A 31 -18.97 22.96 -4.24
C THR A 31 -19.68 23.58 -3.04
N HIS A 32 -19.23 23.29 -1.81
CA HIS A 32 -19.43 24.24 -0.70
C HIS A 32 -18.36 23.99 0.37
N GLY A 33 -17.50 25.00 0.58
CA GLY A 33 -16.61 25.07 1.74
C GLY A 33 -17.43 25.45 2.97
N ILE A 34 -17.54 24.52 3.92
CA ILE A 34 -18.14 24.78 5.22
C ILE A 34 -17.07 24.55 6.28
N ALA A 35 -16.90 25.54 7.16
CA ALA A 35 -16.06 25.43 8.35
C ALA A 35 -16.55 24.25 9.20
N MET A 36 -15.66 23.31 9.53
CA MET A 36 -15.99 22.16 10.37
C MET A 36 -16.35 22.64 11.77
N ASN A 37 -17.62 22.57 12.13
CA ASN A 37 -18.07 22.71 13.51
C ASN A 37 -17.60 21.49 14.30
N ALA A 38 -16.98 21.73 15.47
CA ALA A 38 -16.72 20.70 16.45
C ALA A 38 -18.06 20.11 16.93
N GLY A 39 -18.41 18.95 16.39
CA GLY A 39 -19.66 18.25 16.70
C GLY A 39 -19.42 16.76 16.89
N VAL A 40 -20.29 16.13 17.67
CA VAL A 40 -20.29 14.68 17.85
C VAL A 40 -20.78 14.02 16.56
N THR A 41 -19.97 13.15 15.98
CA THR A 41 -20.21 12.50 14.69
C THR A 41 -20.20 10.97 14.82
N HIS A 42 -20.64 10.27 13.75
CA HIS A 42 -20.63 8.80 13.65
C HIS A 42 -19.36 8.27 12.99
N GLY A 43 -18.38 9.14 12.68
CA GLY A 43 -17.12 8.77 12.05
C GLY A 43 -16.22 9.97 11.80
N ILE A 44 -15.07 9.74 11.14
CA ILE A 44 -14.06 10.76 10.80
C ILE A 44 -13.61 10.58 9.36
N ALA A 45 -13.65 11.64 8.55
CA ALA A 45 -12.95 11.69 7.26
C ALA A 45 -11.60 12.41 7.41
N MET A 46 -10.58 11.98 6.68
CA MET A 46 -9.29 12.69 6.64
C MET A 46 -9.43 14.02 5.91
N HIS A 47 -10.18 14.04 4.82
CA HIS A 47 -10.41 15.20 3.96
C HIS A 47 -11.89 15.33 3.62
N GLY A 48 -12.49 16.48 3.87
CA GLY A 48 -13.92 16.71 3.62
C GLY A 48 -14.83 15.99 4.60
N ASP A 49 -16.05 15.71 4.15
CA ASP A 49 -17.10 15.07 4.93
C ASP A 49 -17.14 13.56 4.71
N LEU A 50 -17.84 12.86 5.60
CA LEU A 50 -18.17 11.44 5.45
C LEU A 50 -19.16 11.26 4.29
N ALA A 51 -18.93 10.24 3.45
CA ALA A 51 -19.81 9.95 2.32
C ALA A 51 -21.16 9.33 2.76
N LEU A 52 -21.17 8.60 3.87
CA LEU A 52 -22.37 7.95 4.38
C LEU A 52 -23.01 8.79 5.50
N PRO A 53 -24.35 8.94 5.49
CA PRO A 53 -25.07 9.67 6.54
C PRO A 53 -25.09 8.90 7.86
N PRO A 54 -25.45 9.55 9.00
CA PRO A 54 -25.46 8.90 10.32
C PRO A 54 -26.39 7.69 10.44
N ASP A 55 -27.41 7.61 9.62
CA ASP A 55 -28.44 6.57 9.59
C ASP A 55 -28.23 5.52 8.48
N PHE A 56 -27.03 5.46 7.87
CA PHE A 56 -26.74 4.41 6.89
C PHE A 56 -26.91 3.02 7.51
N THR A 57 -27.42 2.09 6.71
CA THR A 57 -27.77 0.74 7.17
C THR A 57 -26.70 -0.31 6.90
N ALA A 58 -25.89 -0.13 5.87
CA ALA A 58 -24.77 -1.01 5.53
C ALA A 58 -23.82 -0.28 4.58
N PHE A 59 -22.58 -0.76 4.46
CA PHE A 59 -21.68 -0.26 3.44
C PHE A 59 -22.17 -0.59 2.02
N PRO A 60 -21.96 0.28 1.00
CA PRO A 60 -22.49 0.06 -0.36
C PRO A 60 -21.91 -1.16 -1.10
N TYR A 61 -20.79 -1.69 -0.62
CA TYR A 61 -20.05 -2.79 -1.22
C TYR A 61 -20.30 -4.16 -0.54
N VAL A 62 -21.30 -4.27 0.31
CA VAL A 62 -21.72 -5.55 0.91
C VAL A 62 -23.10 -5.95 0.42
N ASP A 63 -23.46 -7.20 0.61
CA ASP A 63 -24.84 -7.67 0.52
C ASP A 63 -25.37 -7.92 1.94
N PRO A 64 -26.26 -7.07 2.46
CA PRO A 64 -26.84 -7.26 3.79
C PRO A 64 -27.58 -8.58 3.97
N ALA A 65 -28.09 -9.16 2.86
CA ALA A 65 -28.79 -10.44 2.85
C ALA A 65 -27.83 -11.63 2.63
N ALA A 66 -26.51 -11.39 2.55
CA ALA A 66 -25.53 -12.46 2.35
C ALA A 66 -25.69 -13.56 3.41
N ARG A 67 -25.79 -14.79 2.92
CA ARG A 67 -26.00 -15.97 3.77
C ARG A 67 -24.83 -16.18 4.72
N LYS A 68 -25.13 -16.41 5.98
CA LYS A 68 -24.16 -16.88 6.98
C LYS A 68 -24.02 -18.40 6.90
N GLY A 69 -22.78 -18.89 6.95
CA GLY A 69 -22.51 -20.33 6.97
C GLY A 69 -21.33 -20.75 6.09
N GLY A 70 -20.97 -22.02 6.19
CA GLY A 70 -19.90 -22.63 5.40
C GLY A 70 -18.49 -22.28 5.88
N THR A 71 -17.53 -22.75 5.09
CA THR A 71 -16.10 -22.58 5.36
C THR A 71 -15.43 -21.93 4.16
N ILE A 72 -14.56 -20.95 4.40
CA ILE A 72 -13.65 -20.38 3.40
C ILE A 72 -12.24 -20.82 3.74
N ARG A 73 -11.59 -21.53 2.81
CA ARG A 73 -10.23 -22.03 2.93
C ARG A 73 -9.29 -21.23 2.06
N GLN A 74 -8.12 -20.92 2.58
CA GLN A 74 -7.05 -20.29 1.83
C GLN A 74 -5.77 -21.11 1.90
N ALA A 75 -5.26 -21.52 0.74
CA ALA A 75 -3.92 -22.11 0.62
C ALA A 75 -2.92 -20.94 0.54
N VAL A 76 -2.12 -20.74 1.57
CA VAL A 76 -1.21 -19.61 1.73
C VAL A 76 0.25 -20.07 1.82
N THR A 77 1.18 -19.19 1.45
CA THR A 77 2.61 -19.52 1.47
C THR A 77 3.27 -18.97 2.72
N GLY A 78 4.17 -19.74 3.32
CA GLY A 78 4.95 -19.34 4.48
C GLY A 78 4.69 -20.20 5.70
N SER A 79 4.74 -19.60 6.86
CA SER A 79 4.57 -20.24 8.16
C SER A 79 4.23 -19.18 9.22
N PHE A 80 3.87 -19.57 10.44
CA PHE A 80 3.68 -18.69 11.58
C PHE A 80 4.16 -19.35 12.87
N ASP A 81 4.57 -18.51 13.83
CA ASP A 81 4.99 -18.92 15.18
C ASP A 81 4.39 -18.04 16.28
N SER A 82 3.45 -17.17 15.92
CA SER A 82 2.81 -16.24 16.86
C SER A 82 1.33 -16.03 16.55
N LEU A 83 0.53 -15.92 17.60
CA LEU A 83 -0.86 -15.43 17.56
C LEU A 83 -0.96 -13.97 18.00
N HIS A 84 0.16 -13.29 18.20
CA HIS A 84 0.21 -11.89 18.61
C HIS A 84 0.66 -10.98 17.45
N PRO A 85 -0.27 -10.30 16.74
CA PRO A 85 0.06 -9.54 15.55
C PRO A 85 0.58 -8.12 15.83
N HIS A 86 0.65 -7.70 17.10
CA HIS A 86 0.87 -6.29 17.44
C HIS A 86 2.21 -6.01 18.13
N ILE A 87 3.11 -6.99 18.18
CA ILE A 87 4.50 -6.87 18.65
C ILE A 87 5.49 -7.08 17.50
N VAL A 88 6.77 -6.80 17.75
CA VAL A 88 7.83 -6.98 16.73
C VAL A 88 8.25 -8.45 16.58
N LYS A 89 8.13 -9.23 17.65
CA LYS A 89 8.63 -10.59 17.71
C LYS A 89 7.68 -11.60 17.05
N GLY A 90 8.27 -12.57 16.38
CA GLY A 90 7.56 -13.69 15.77
C GLY A 90 6.94 -13.36 14.41
N VAL A 91 6.41 -14.39 13.75
CA VAL A 91 5.67 -14.32 12.49
C VAL A 91 4.19 -14.57 12.81
N PRO A 92 3.33 -13.55 12.78
CA PRO A 92 1.94 -13.71 13.15
C PRO A 92 1.17 -14.54 12.12
N ALA A 93 0.22 -15.35 12.59
CA ALA A 93 -0.69 -16.07 11.73
C ALA A 93 -1.57 -15.11 10.90
N LEU A 94 -1.94 -15.52 9.70
CA LEU A 94 -2.91 -14.79 8.87
C LEU A 94 -4.32 -14.87 9.49
N GLY A 95 -5.13 -13.85 9.25
CA GLY A 95 -6.52 -13.80 9.74
C GLY A 95 -6.69 -13.26 11.17
N LEU A 96 -5.63 -13.00 11.92
CA LEU A 96 -5.72 -12.47 13.29
C LEU A 96 -6.45 -11.12 13.38
N GLY A 97 -6.46 -10.32 12.30
CA GLY A 97 -7.23 -9.07 12.24
C GLY A 97 -8.74 -9.23 12.44
N HIS A 98 -9.28 -10.43 12.28
CA HIS A 98 -10.71 -10.72 12.52
C HIS A 98 -11.03 -11.01 14.00
N VAL A 99 -9.99 -11.18 14.83
CA VAL A 99 -10.13 -11.45 16.26
C VAL A 99 -10.18 -10.15 17.08
N PHE A 100 -9.46 -9.11 16.59
CA PHE A 100 -9.31 -7.83 17.28
C PHE A 100 -10.10 -6.73 16.58
N GLU A 101 -10.61 -5.80 17.34
CA GLU A 101 -11.29 -4.62 16.81
C GLU A 101 -10.57 -3.33 17.18
N THR A 102 -11.01 -2.26 16.55
CA THR A 102 -10.54 -0.89 16.69
C THR A 102 -11.69 0.00 17.13
N LEU A 103 -11.43 1.22 17.59
CA LEU A 103 -12.50 2.13 17.99
C LEU A 103 -13.43 2.46 16.81
N LEU A 104 -12.86 2.70 15.64
CA LEU A 104 -13.59 2.94 14.38
C LEU A 104 -13.12 1.93 13.32
N THR A 105 -13.92 1.69 12.29
CA THR A 105 -13.59 0.83 11.16
C THR A 105 -13.54 1.64 9.87
N ARG A 106 -12.66 1.24 8.94
CA ARG A 106 -12.47 1.92 7.66
C ARG A 106 -13.60 1.59 6.68
N SER A 107 -14.08 2.62 5.95
CA SER A 107 -14.77 2.41 4.69
C SER A 107 -13.76 2.06 3.59
N TRP A 108 -14.04 1.02 2.81
CA TRP A 108 -13.22 0.59 1.69
C TRP A 108 -13.56 1.31 0.39
N ASP A 109 -14.62 2.10 0.41
CA ASP A 109 -15.12 2.88 -0.74
C ASP A 109 -14.82 4.37 -0.62
N GLU A 110 -14.07 4.75 0.39
CA GLU A 110 -13.63 6.12 0.63
C GLU A 110 -12.11 6.21 0.77
N PRO A 111 -11.46 7.29 0.34
CA PRO A 111 -10.00 7.42 0.39
C PRO A 111 -9.41 7.20 1.77
N PHE A 112 -9.97 7.86 2.80
CA PHE A 112 -9.62 7.62 4.20
C PHE A 112 -10.72 8.17 5.13
N SER A 113 -11.76 7.38 5.31
CA SER A 113 -12.85 7.65 6.25
C SER A 113 -13.07 6.46 7.16
N LEU A 114 -13.39 6.74 8.39
CA LEU A 114 -13.64 5.76 9.45
C LEU A 114 -15.05 5.97 10.02
N TYR A 115 -15.71 4.89 10.33
CA TYR A 115 -17.06 4.84 10.88
C TYR A 115 -17.09 4.07 12.20
N GLY A 116 -18.12 4.30 13.01
CA GLY A 116 -18.25 3.71 14.34
C GLY A 116 -18.14 2.19 14.38
N LEU A 117 -17.43 1.69 15.40
CA LEU A 117 -17.28 0.27 15.72
C LEU A 117 -17.30 0.08 17.23
N LEU A 118 -16.15 -0.17 17.91
CA LEU A 118 -16.11 -0.17 19.38
C LEU A 118 -16.53 1.18 19.95
N ALA A 119 -16.29 2.29 19.22
CA ALA A 119 -16.87 3.58 19.54
C ALA A 119 -18.05 3.87 18.60
N ASP A 120 -19.18 4.29 19.16
CA ASP A 120 -20.38 4.67 18.40
C ASP A 120 -20.43 6.18 18.09
N ARG A 121 -19.64 6.97 18.81
CA ARG A 121 -19.53 8.42 18.64
C ARG A 121 -18.11 8.90 18.75
N VAL A 122 -17.81 9.93 18.00
CA VAL A 122 -16.50 10.58 18.00
C VAL A 122 -16.67 12.09 17.91
N GLU A 123 -15.83 12.82 18.66
CA GLU A 123 -15.72 14.26 18.61
C GLU A 123 -14.27 14.63 18.36
N VAL A 124 -14.02 15.42 17.32
CA VAL A 124 -12.68 15.89 16.94
C VAL A 124 -12.62 17.38 17.13
N ALA A 125 -11.60 17.88 17.83
CA ALA A 125 -11.33 19.31 17.93
C ALA A 125 -11.14 19.91 16.51
N GLY A 126 -11.60 21.15 16.29
CA GLY A 126 -11.55 21.80 14.98
C GLY A 126 -10.15 21.92 14.38
N ASP A 127 -9.13 22.07 15.23
CA ASP A 127 -7.71 22.08 14.88
C ASP A 127 -7.06 20.68 14.86
N ARG A 128 -7.86 19.64 15.16
CA ARG A 128 -7.43 18.24 15.32
C ARG A 128 -6.43 17.98 16.45
N SER A 129 -6.28 18.90 17.39
CA SER A 129 -5.40 18.75 18.57
C SER A 129 -5.89 17.71 19.59
N ALA A 130 -7.16 17.31 19.51
CA ALA A 130 -7.75 16.32 20.39
C ALA A 130 -8.86 15.52 19.70
N VAL A 131 -9.10 14.31 20.23
CA VAL A 131 -10.25 13.47 19.84
C VAL A 131 -10.83 12.79 21.07
N THR A 132 -12.16 12.72 21.13
CA THR A 132 -12.90 11.98 22.15
C THR A 132 -13.72 10.88 21.49
N PHE A 133 -13.64 9.67 22.02
CA PHE A 133 -14.42 8.52 21.58
C PHE A 133 -15.36 8.08 22.70
N ARG A 134 -16.60 7.77 22.35
CA ARG A 134 -17.55 7.12 23.25
C ARG A 134 -17.68 5.65 22.86
N ILE A 135 -17.33 4.76 23.79
CA ILE A 135 -17.39 3.31 23.58
C ILE A 135 -18.86 2.86 23.58
N ASN A 136 -19.22 2.03 22.62
CA ASN A 136 -20.54 1.46 22.49
C ASN A 136 -20.86 0.60 23.71
N ALA A 137 -21.98 0.90 24.38
CA ALA A 137 -22.40 0.19 25.58
C ALA A 137 -22.64 -1.32 25.39
N ASN A 138 -22.83 -1.76 24.15
CA ASN A 138 -22.98 -3.17 23.78
C ASN A 138 -21.66 -3.87 23.45
N ALA A 139 -20.53 -3.15 23.36
CA ALA A 139 -19.24 -3.74 23.02
C ALA A 139 -18.79 -4.76 24.09
N ARG A 140 -18.43 -5.97 23.63
CA ARG A 140 -18.09 -7.11 24.51
C ARG A 140 -16.86 -7.84 24.01
N TRP A 141 -16.07 -8.33 24.93
CA TRP A 141 -15.06 -9.34 24.68
C TRP A 141 -15.71 -10.72 24.42
N HIS A 142 -14.94 -11.68 23.91
CA HIS A 142 -15.44 -13.03 23.60
C HIS A 142 -15.92 -13.82 24.84
N ASP A 143 -15.53 -13.39 26.04
CA ASP A 143 -16.03 -13.94 27.30
C ASP A 143 -17.30 -13.26 27.83
N GLY A 144 -17.83 -12.29 27.08
CA GLY A 144 -19.04 -11.54 27.43
C GLY A 144 -18.79 -10.32 28.31
N THR A 145 -17.57 -10.08 28.81
CA THR A 145 -17.25 -8.90 29.61
C THR A 145 -17.27 -7.62 28.75
N PRO A 146 -17.63 -6.45 29.33
CA PRO A 146 -17.68 -5.21 28.55
C PRO A 146 -16.30 -4.71 28.14
N VAL A 147 -16.22 -4.12 26.94
CA VAL A 147 -15.06 -3.32 26.54
C VAL A 147 -15.18 -1.93 27.17
N THR A 148 -14.10 -1.43 27.76
CA THR A 148 -14.09 -0.18 28.52
C THR A 148 -12.97 0.76 28.11
N ALA A 149 -13.07 2.02 28.53
CA ALA A 149 -12.02 3.03 28.35
C ALA A 149 -10.68 2.60 29.00
N ALA A 150 -10.71 1.78 30.06
CA ALA A 150 -9.50 1.22 30.67
C ALA A 150 -8.75 0.29 29.72
N ASP A 151 -9.46 -0.49 28.89
CA ASP A 151 -8.84 -1.34 27.84
C ASP A 151 -8.18 -0.50 26.75
N VAL A 152 -8.80 0.64 26.41
CA VAL A 152 -8.26 1.57 25.40
C VAL A 152 -6.99 2.23 25.91
N LEU A 153 -6.97 2.73 27.14
CA LEU A 153 -5.74 3.31 27.75
C LEU A 153 -4.64 2.27 27.89
N PHE A 154 -4.98 1.06 28.33
CA PHE A 154 -4.04 -0.07 28.37
C PHE A 154 -3.45 -0.36 26.99
N SER A 155 -4.28 -0.41 25.96
CA SER A 155 -3.86 -0.67 24.59
C SER A 155 -2.89 0.38 24.08
N LEU A 156 -3.15 1.67 24.33
CA LEU A 156 -2.24 2.76 23.98
C LEU A 156 -0.87 2.57 24.64
N GLU A 157 -0.85 2.26 25.92
CA GLU A 157 0.40 2.07 26.67
C GLU A 157 1.20 0.87 26.12
N MET A 158 0.52 -0.23 25.80
CA MET A 158 1.16 -1.41 25.21
C MET A 158 1.72 -1.12 23.82
N GLN A 159 0.99 -0.37 22.99
CA GLN A 159 1.47 0.02 21.66
C GLN A 159 2.65 0.99 21.72
N ARG A 160 2.68 1.90 22.69
CA ARG A 160 3.81 2.79 22.94
C ARG A 160 5.08 2.03 23.35
N ARG A 161 4.95 1.03 24.21
CA ARG A 161 6.10 0.28 24.75
C ARG A 161 6.55 -0.84 23.82
N HIS A 162 5.62 -1.60 23.25
CA HIS A 162 5.89 -2.89 22.62
C HIS A 162 5.46 -2.96 21.16
N GLY A 163 4.74 -1.97 20.67
CA GLY A 163 4.30 -1.89 19.27
C GLY A 163 5.48 -1.86 18.29
N THR A 164 5.19 -2.11 17.02
CA THR A 164 6.18 -1.96 15.95
C THR A 164 6.79 -0.54 15.95
N PRO A 165 8.00 -0.32 15.42
CA PRO A 165 8.65 0.98 15.44
C PRO A 165 7.76 2.14 14.97
N ASN A 166 7.00 1.93 13.89
CA ASN A 166 6.07 2.94 13.38
C ASN A 166 4.94 3.24 14.36
N ARG A 167 4.34 2.20 14.97
CA ARG A 167 3.29 2.41 15.96
C ARG A 167 3.81 3.17 17.17
N ARG A 168 4.99 2.84 17.66
CA ARG A 168 5.61 3.58 18.75
C ARG A 168 5.83 5.04 18.40
N LEU A 169 6.29 5.32 17.17
CA LEU A 169 6.49 6.68 16.68
C LEU A 169 5.17 7.46 16.62
N PHE A 170 4.11 6.89 16.08
CA PHE A 170 2.81 7.55 15.99
C PHE A 170 2.18 7.79 17.36
N TYR A 171 2.10 6.75 18.19
CA TYR A 171 1.46 6.88 19.50
C TYR A 171 2.28 7.70 20.51
N ALA A 172 3.57 7.92 20.27
CA ALA A 172 4.36 8.88 21.04
C ALA A 172 3.84 10.32 20.92
N LYS A 173 3.13 10.66 19.83
CA LYS A 173 2.52 11.99 19.63
C LYS A 173 1.26 12.23 20.47
N VAL A 174 0.74 11.22 21.19
CA VAL A 174 -0.35 11.43 22.16
C VAL A 174 0.24 12.06 23.41
N ALA A 175 -0.02 13.33 23.65
CA ALA A 175 0.49 14.07 24.81
C ALA A 175 -0.23 13.71 26.10
N ALA A 176 -1.56 13.52 26.04
CA ALA A 176 -2.39 13.08 27.16
C ALA A 176 -3.48 12.11 26.71
N ALA A 177 -3.84 11.20 27.60
CA ALA A 177 -4.93 10.25 27.39
C ALA A 177 -5.73 10.10 28.71
N GLU A 178 -7.01 10.31 28.67
CA GLU A 178 -7.90 10.38 29.83
C GLU A 178 -9.14 9.49 29.62
N ALA A 179 -9.63 8.89 30.70
CA ALA A 179 -10.89 8.16 30.75
C ALA A 179 -11.77 8.79 31.85
N PRO A 180 -12.57 9.83 31.53
CA PRO A 180 -13.41 10.50 32.51
C PRO A 180 -14.52 9.60 33.08
N ASP A 181 -14.93 8.58 32.32
CA ASP A 181 -15.86 7.53 32.73
C ASP A 181 -15.53 6.22 32.00
N PRO A 182 -16.15 5.07 32.35
CA PRO A 182 -15.83 3.78 31.75
C PRO A 182 -16.12 3.66 30.24
N GLN A 183 -16.87 4.59 29.64
CA GLN A 183 -17.26 4.55 28.24
C GLN A 183 -16.66 5.70 27.43
N THR A 184 -15.96 6.64 28.04
CA THR A 184 -15.40 7.80 27.34
C THR A 184 -13.87 7.80 27.44
N VAL A 185 -13.20 7.95 26.30
CA VAL A 185 -11.76 8.14 26.25
C VAL A 185 -11.43 9.37 25.40
N ARG A 186 -10.54 10.22 25.93
CA ARG A 186 -10.06 11.42 25.26
C ARG A 186 -8.55 11.36 25.05
N PHE A 187 -8.11 11.79 23.87
CA PHE A 187 -6.70 11.93 23.53
C PHE A 187 -6.39 13.36 23.13
N ALA A 188 -5.31 13.91 23.64
CA ALA A 188 -4.73 15.18 23.19
C ALA A 188 -3.37 14.92 22.52
N PHE A 189 -3.06 15.65 21.47
CA PHE A 189 -1.88 15.41 20.63
C PHE A 189 -0.84 16.51 20.85
N ALA A 190 0.43 16.11 20.80
CA ALA A 190 1.56 17.03 20.82
C ALA A 190 1.68 17.75 19.47
N SER A 191 2.05 19.02 19.52
CA SER A 191 2.46 19.78 18.34
C SER A 191 3.82 19.30 17.83
N ASN A 192 4.00 19.34 16.52
CA ASN A 192 5.29 19.19 15.88
C ASN A 192 6.21 20.37 16.24
N ALA A 193 7.50 20.29 15.89
CA ALA A 193 8.48 21.34 16.18
C ALA A 193 8.15 22.70 15.52
N ASP A 194 7.38 22.69 14.43
CA ASP A 194 6.88 23.87 13.72
C ASP A 194 5.54 24.40 14.27
N GLY A 195 5.03 23.82 15.36
CA GLY A 195 3.76 24.19 15.99
C GLY A 195 2.51 23.58 15.32
N THR A 196 2.66 22.84 14.24
CA THR A 196 1.53 22.16 13.57
C THR A 196 1.09 20.91 14.33
N ILE A 197 -0.16 20.52 14.16
CA ILE A 197 -0.69 19.24 14.64
C ILE A 197 -0.72 18.24 13.49
N ASP A 198 -0.32 17.00 13.79
CA ASP A 198 -0.48 15.90 12.83
C ASP A 198 -1.96 15.57 12.62
N ARG A 199 -2.48 15.94 11.46
CA ARG A 199 -3.91 15.84 11.12
C ARG A 199 -4.42 14.41 11.05
N GLU A 200 -3.53 13.40 10.92
CA GLU A 200 -3.90 11.98 10.87
C GLU A 200 -4.18 11.40 12.26
N MET A 201 -3.71 12.03 13.32
CA MET A 201 -3.77 11.46 14.67
C MET A 201 -5.17 11.01 15.12
N PRO A 202 -6.26 11.77 14.90
CA PRO A 202 -7.60 11.29 15.25
C PRO A 202 -7.99 9.98 14.57
N LEU A 203 -7.61 9.80 13.28
CA LEU A 203 -7.88 8.57 12.54
C LEU A 203 -6.98 7.42 13.02
N LEU A 204 -5.71 7.69 13.29
CA LEU A 204 -4.77 6.69 13.82
C LEU A 204 -5.22 6.17 15.19
N MET A 205 -5.78 7.03 16.04
CA MET A 205 -6.39 6.59 17.30
C MET A 205 -7.65 5.76 17.06
N GLY A 206 -8.49 6.16 16.09
CA GLY A 206 -9.66 5.37 15.66
C GLY A 206 -9.31 3.97 15.18
N LEU A 207 -8.14 3.79 14.59
CA LEU A 207 -7.63 2.51 14.06
C LEU A 207 -6.71 1.75 15.03
N MET A 208 -6.54 2.23 16.25
CA MET A 208 -5.73 1.52 17.24
C MET A 208 -6.40 0.19 17.64
N PRO A 209 -5.70 -0.96 17.53
CA PRO A 209 -6.24 -2.23 17.98
C PRO A 209 -6.41 -2.23 19.50
N ILE A 210 -7.57 -2.64 19.97
CA ILE A 210 -7.92 -2.66 21.39
C ILE A 210 -7.69 -4.06 21.96
N HIS A 211 -7.08 -4.12 23.14
CA HIS A 211 -6.73 -5.33 23.89
C HIS A 211 -7.38 -5.34 25.26
N SER A 212 -7.87 -6.48 25.69
CA SER A 212 -8.42 -6.65 27.04
C SER A 212 -7.35 -6.49 28.10
N LYS A 213 -7.47 -5.47 28.94
CA LYS A 213 -6.59 -5.24 30.09
C LYS A 213 -6.59 -6.44 31.02
N ALA A 214 -7.78 -6.96 31.34
CA ALA A 214 -7.94 -8.10 32.24
C ALA A 214 -7.27 -9.37 31.71
N PHE A 215 -7.35 -9.64 30.41
CA PHE A 215 -6.66 -10.79 29.82
C PHE A 215 -5.14 -10.70 29.94
N TRP A 216 -4.58 -9.49 29.77
CA TRP A 216 -3.12 -9.29 29.82
C TRP A 216 -2.57 -9.11 31.24
N GLU A 217 -3.43 -8.96 32.24
CA GLU A 217 -2.98 -8.87 33.63
C GLU A 217 -2.21 -10.13 34.05
N GLY A 218 -0.97 -9.92 34.49
CA GLY A 218 -0.06 -11.03 34.80
C GLY A 218 0.60 -11.73 33.61
N ARG A 219 0.34 -11.30 32.36
CA ARG A 219 0.97 -11.83 31.15
C ARG A 219 1.94 -10.83 30.52
N ASP A 220 3.02 -11.34 29.93
CA ASP A 220 3.97 -10.49 29.19
C ASP A 220 3.43 -10.19 27.79
N PHE A 221 2.97 -8.95 27.57
CA PHE A 221 2.49 -8.46 26.27
C PHE A 221 3.55 -8.53 25.16
N ASN A 222 4.83 -8.46 25.48
CA ASN A 222 5.94 -8.48 24.51
C ASN A 222 6.45 -9.88 24.19
N ARG A 223 5.71 -10.91 24.54
CA ARG A 223 6.07 -12.31 24.28
C ARG A 223 5.23 -12.87 23.13
N THR A 224 5.87 -13.61 22.21
CA THR A 224 5.16 -14.45 21.24
C THR A 224 4.37 -15.53 21.98
N THR A 225 3.18 -15.83 21.46
CA THR A 225 2.33 -16.88 22.03
C THR A 225 1.64 -17.66 20.91
N LEU A 226 1.40 -18.95 21.18
CA LEU A 226 0.50 -19.81 20.39
C LEU A 226 -0.80 -20.11 21.17
N GLU A 227 -0.97 -19.50 22.35
CA GLU A 227 -2.25 -19.50 23.06
C GLU A 227 -3.20 -18.47 22.44
N PRO A 228 -4.48 -18.82 22.21
CA PRO A 228 -5.48 -17.87 21.72
C PRO A 228 -5.61 -16.64 22.61
N ILE A 229 -5.49 -15.47 22.00
CA ILE A 229 -5.62 -14.18 22.69
C ILE A 229 -7.10 -13.76 22.71
N MET A 230 -7.56 -13.20 23.84
CA MET A 230 -8.88 -12.63 23.98
C MET A 230 -9.11 -11.51 22.94
N GLY A 231 -10.20 -11.60 22.20
CA GLY A 231 -10.62 -10.61 21.23
C GLY A 231 -12.05 -10.15 21.46
N SER A 232 -12.49 -9.15 20.70
CA SER A 232 -13.85 -8.63 20.63
C SER A 232 -14.47 -8.79 19.25
N GLY A 233 -13.71 -9.33 18.30
CA GLY A 233 -14.03 -9.37 16.89
C GLY A 233 -15.01 -10.47 16.48
N PRO A 234 -15.40 -10.49 15.20
CA PRO A 234 -16.40 -11.43 14.66
C PRO A 234 -15.93 -12.89 14.61
N TYR A 235 -14.62 -13.13 14.74
CA TYR A 235 -14.06 -14.48 14.81
C TYR A 235 -13.20 -14.67 16.05
N ARG A 236 -13.15 -15.92 16.53
CA ARG A 236 -12.20 -16.37 17.53
C ARG A 236 -11.34 -17.51 16.99
N ILE A 237 -10.16 -17.70 17.56
CA ILE A 237 -9.26 -18.79 17.19
C ILE A 237 -9.85 -20.09 17.71
N ALA A 238 -10.08 -21.06 16.82
CA ALA A 238 -10.66 -22.37 17.15
C ALA A 238 -9.60 -23.47 17.22
N THR A 239 -8.66 -23.50 16.24
CA THR A 239 -7.62 -24.53 16.18
C THR A 239 -6.32 -23.93 15.68
N VAL A 240 -5.22 -24.35 16.28
CA VAL A 240 -3.86 -23.97 15.91
C VAL A 240 -3.01 -25.23 15.71
N ASP A 241 -2.49 -25.43 14.50
CA ASP A 241 -1.39 -26.34 14.20
C ASP A 241 -0.19 -25.45 13.82
N PRO A 242 0.77 -25.25 14.75
CA PRO A 242 1.79 -24.22 14.62
C PRO A 242 2.56 -24.31 13.30
N GLY A 243 2.62 -23.19 12.59
CA GLY A 243 3.32 -23.08 11.32
C GLY A 243 2.65 -23.73 10.12
N ARG A 244 1.58 -24.52 10.32
CA ARG A 244 0.93 -25.31 9.28
C ARG A 244 -0.52 -24.94 9.01
N ARG A 245 -1.31 -24.72 10.05
CA ARG A 245 -2.73 -24.42 9.90
C ARG A 245 -3.27 -23.59 11.06
N ILE A 246 -4.14 -22.67 10.76
CA ILE A 246 -4.97 -21.98 11.74
C ILE A 246 -6.43 -21.93 11.27
N VAL A 247 -7.34 -22.15 12.21
CA VAL A 247 -8.78 -22.11 11.98
C VAL A 247 -9.43 -21.09 12.91
N TYR A 248 -10.23 -20.25 12.33
CA TYR A 248 -11.09 -19.32 13.06
C TYR A 248 -12.54 -19.75 12.93
N GLU A 249 -13.31 -19.63 14.01
CA GLU A 249 -14.75 -19.82 14.00
C GLU A 249 -15.48 -18.51 14.28
N ARG A 250 -16.61 -18.33 13.61
CA ARG A 250 -17.43 -17.13 13.75
C ARG A 250 -18.11 -17.10 15.13
N VAL A 251 -18.04 -16.00 15.82
CA VAL A 251 -18.73 -15.76 17.08
C VAL A 251 -20.21 -15.50 16.75
N ARG A 252 -21.08 -16.44 17.08
CA ARG A 252 -22.51 -16.40 16.68
C ARG A 252 -23.28 -15.27 17.37
N ASP A 253 -22.92 -14.96 18.59
CA ASP A 253 -23.46 -13.90 19.44
C ASP A 253 -22.57 -12.65 19.44
N TYR A 254 -21.76 -12.49 18.38
CA TYR A 254 -20.91 -11.33 18.22
C TYR A 254 -21.69 -10.03 18.44
N TRP A 255 -21.24 -9.21 19.35
CA TRP A 255 -21.91 -8.01 19.82
C TRP A 255 -22.21 -7.00 18.69
N GLY A 256 -21.30 -6.91 17.70
CA GLY A 256 -21.38 -5.93 16.60
C GLY A 256 -22.07 -6.45 15.33
N ARG A 257 -22.66 -7.66 15.33
CA ARG A 257 -23.22 -8.31 14.13
C ARG A 257 -24.27 -7.50 13.38
N ASP A 258 -25.03 -6.65 14.12
CA ASP A 258 -26.13 -5.84 13.57
C ASP A 258 -25.72 -4.38 13.34
N LEU A 259 -24.43 -4.02 13.55
CA LEU A 259 -23.93 -2.69 13.26
C LEU A 259 -23.92 -2.43 11.74
N PRO A 260 -24.28 -1.21 11.28
CA PRO A 260 -24.20 -0.83 9.87
C PRO A 260 -22.81 -1.10 9.26
N THR A 261 -21.76 -0.97 10.06
CA THR A 261 -20.37 -1.21 9.66
C THR A 261 -19.98 -2.69 9.62
N ARG A 262 -20.88 -3.60 10.02
CA ARG A 262 -20.62 -5.06 10.08
C ARG A 262 -21.65 -5.90 9.31
N LEU A 263 -22.83 -5.31 9.04
CA LEU A 263 -23.87 -6.01 8.31
C LEU A 263 -23.37 -6.45 6.93
N GLY A 264 -23.72 -7.68 6.52
CA GLY A 264 -23.28 -8.26 5.23
C GLY A 264 -21.83 -8.71 5.18
N GLN A 265 -21.10 -8.67 6.29
CA GLN A 265 -19.69 -9.10 6.39
C GLN A 265 -19.55 -10.31 7.33
N PHE A 266 -18.38 -10.98 7.28
CA PHE A 266 -18.05 -12.12 8.15
C PHE A 266 -19.09 -13.26 8.03
N ASN A 267 -19.32 -13.65 6.78
CA ASN A 267 -20.43 -14.56 6.45
C ASN A 267 -20.10 -16.04 6.68
N ALA A 268 -18.83 -16.45 6.52
CA ALA A 268 -18.43 -17.84 6.74
C ALA A 268 -18.47 -18.23 8.22
N ASP A 269 -18.90 -19.46 8.53
CA ASP A 269 -18.80 -19.99 9.90
C ASP A 269 -17.35 -20.27 10.30
N ARG A 270 -16.49 -20.58 9.30
CA ARG A 270 -15.08 -20.87 9.51
C ARG A 270 -14.20 -20.19 8.47
N LEU A 271 -13.06 -19.69 8.91
CA LEU A 271 -11.96 -19.30 8.05
C LEU A 271 -10.78 -20.23 8.35
N GLU A 272 -10.21 -20.85 7.32
CA GLU A 272 -9.12 -21.80 7.45
C GLU A 272 -7.95 -21.33 6.58
N PHE A 273 -6.75 -21.28 7.18
CA PHE A 273 -5.51 -20.96 6.47
C PHE A 273 -4.57 -22.15 6.58
N ASP A 274 -4.34 -22.81 5.43
CA ASP A 274 -3.37 -23.90 5.29
C ASP A 274 -2.07 -23.34 4.70
N TYR A 275 -0.97 -23.53 5.43
CA TYR A 275 0.34 -22.98 5.06
C TYR A 275 1.14 -23.99 4.25
N TYR A 276 1.64 -23.54 3.13
CA TYR A 276 2.47 -24.30 2.21
C TYR A 276 3.87 -23.69 2.12
N ARG A 277 4.87 -24.53 1.86
CA ARG A 277 6.27 -24.10 1.79
C ARG A 277 6.52 -23.11 0.64
N ASP A 278 5.89 -23.33 -0.50
CA ASP A 278 6.04 -22.51 -1.68
C ASP A 278 4.72 -22.27 -2.41
N ASP A 279 4.71 -21.26 -3.25
CA ASP A 279 3.53 -20.78 -3.93
C ASP A 279 3.04 -21.72 -5.05
N SER A 280 3.90 -22.55 -5.61
CA SER A 280 3.51 -23.53 -6.64
C SER A 280 2.73 -24.68 -6.01
N VAL A 281 3.17 -25.16 -4.84
CA VAL A 281 2.44 -26.16 -4.07
C VAL A 281 1.10 -25.61 -3.58
N ALA A 282 1.05 -24.34 -3.11
CA ALA A 282 -0.21 -23.71 -2.72
C ALA A 282 -1.19 -23.57 -3.91
N LEU A 283 -0.69 -23.29 -5.12
CA LEU A 283 -1.52 -23.28 -6.33
C LEU A 283 -2.08 -24.67 -6.67
N GLU A 284 -1.26 -25.71 -6.61
CA GLU A 284 -1.73 -27.07 -6.86
C GLU A 284 -2.74 -27.55 -5.80
N ALA A 285 -2.52 -27.19 -4.53
CA ALA A 285 -3.49 -27.45 -3.46
C ALA A 285 -4.83 -26.75 -3.71
N PHE A 286 -4.81 -25.48 -4.14
CA PHE A 286 -6.01 -24.77 -4.56
C PHE A 286 -6.71 -25.48 -5.73
N LYS A 287 -5.99 -25.88 -6.78
CA LYS A 287 -6.54 -26.60 -7.93
C LYS A 287 -7.16 -27.94 -7.51
N ALA A 288 -6.55 -28.62 -6.55
CA ALA A 288 -7.03 -29.89 -5.99
C ALA A 288 -8.26 -29.75 -5.07
N GLY A 289 -8.69 -28.51 -4.73
CA GLY A 289 -9.86 -28.28 -3.88
C GLY A 289 -9.57 -28.07 -2.41
N GLN A 290 -8.31 -27.88 -2.05
CA GLN A 290 -7.90 -27.58 -0.68
C GLN A 290 -7.94 -26.08 -0.35
N GLY A 291 -8.34 -25.24 -1.32
CA GLY A 291 -8.58 -23.81 -1.17
C GLY A 291 -9.80 -23.36 -1.93
N ASP A 292 -10.50 -22.35 -1.43
CA ASP A 292 -11.73 -21.81 -2.00
C ASP A 292 -11.50 -20.48 -2.74
N VAL A 293 -10.46 -19.75 -2.37
CA VAL A 293 -10.07 -18.48 -3.00
C VAL A 293 -8.55 -18.35 -3.04
N ARG A 294 -8.07 -17.82 -4.13
CA ARG A 294 -6.67 -17.45 -4.31
C ARG A 294 -6.58 -16.15 -5.07
N TYR A 295 -5.75 -15.31 -4.58
CA TYR A 295 -5.37 -14.07 -5.23
C TYR A 295 -4.07 -14.30 -6.00
N GLU A 296 -4.03 -14.00 -7.29
CA GLU A 296 -2.88 -14.28 -8.14
C GLU A 296 -2.15 -13.01 -8.55
N SER A 297 -0.94 -12.86 -8.04
CA SER A 297 -0.08 -11.72 -8.38
C SER A 297 0.94 -12.01 -9.48
N ASP A 298 1.14 -13.28 -9.83
CA ASP A 298 2.07 -13.69 -10.88
C ASP A 298 1.35 -13.72 -12.24
N PRO A 299 1.72 -12.86 -13.20
CA PRO A 299 1.11 -12.84 -14.52
C PRO A 299 1.25 -14.16 -15.29
N ALA A 300 2.39 -14.86 -15.13
CA ALA A 300 2.60 -16.13 -15.82
C ALA A 300 1.67 -17.24 -15.26
N LYS A 301 1.54 -17.31 -13.94
CA LYS A 301 0.58 -18.22 -13.30
C LYS A 301 -0.84 -17.89 -13.69
N TRP A 302 -1.20 -16.59 -13.73
CA TRP A 302 -2.53 -16.20 -14.21
C TRP A 302 -2.77 -16.60 -15.65
N ALA A 303 -1.80 -16.42 -16.53
CA ALA A 303 -1.93 -16.75 -17.95
C ALA A 303 -2.12 -18.25 -18.18
N THR A 304 -1.36 -19.11 -17.51
CA THR A 304 -1.28 -20.55 -17.84
C THR A 304 -1.48 -21.49 -16.65
N GLY A 305 -1.25 -21.04 -15.41
CA GLY A 305 -1.20 -21.93 -14.23
C GLY A 305 -2.54 -22.55 -13.82
N TYR A 306 -3.65 -21.96 -14.26
CA TYR A 306 -5.01 -22.43 -13.93
C TYR A 306 -5.62 -23.35 -14.99
N ASP A 307 -4.93 -23.65 -16.06
CA ASP A 307 -5.44 -24.53 -17.10
C ASP A 307 -5.52 -25.98 -16.58
N GLY A 308 -6.73 -26.52 -16.61
CA GLY A 308 -6.98 -27.87 -16.07
C GLY A 308 -8.47 -28.24 -16.01
N PRO A 309 -8.79 -29.47 -15.59
CA PRO A 309 -10.18 -29.94 -15.52
C PRO A 309 -11.07 -29.03 -14.65
N ALA A 310 -10.63 -28.64 -13.47
CA ALA A 310 -11.44 -27.85 -12.54
C ALA A 310 -11.91 -26.50 -13.12
N ARG A 311 -11.11 -25.87 -14.01
CA ARG A 311 -11.51 -24.66 -14.74
C ARG A 311 -12.50 -25.00 -15.88
N ARG A 312 -12.19 -26.03 -16.65
CA ARG A 312 -13.07 -26.45 -17.78
C ARG A 312 -14.46 -26.88 -17.31
N ASP A 313 -14.54 -27.52 -16.14
CA ASP A 313 -15.78 -27.95 -15.51
C ASP A 313 -16.51 -26.82 -14.78
N GLY A 314 -15.98 -25.59 -14.78
CA GLY A 314 -16.57 -24.44 -14.10
C GLY A 314 -16.45 -24.47 -12.56
N ARG A 315 -15.71 -25.41 -11.98
CA ARG A 315 -15.47 -25.47 -10.53
C ARG A 315 -14.54 -24.39 -10.03
N ILE A 316 -13.66 -23.88 -10.91
CA ILE A 316 -12.82 -22.68 -10.67
C ILE A 316 -13.28 -21.59 -11.61
N VAL A 317 -13.64 -20.44 -11.02
CA VAL A 317 -13.97 -19.19 -11.71
C VAL A 317 -12.78 -18.26 -11.58
N ARG A 318 -12.35 -17.66 -12.67
CA ARG A 318 -11.33 -16.60 -12.69
C ARG A 318 -11.98 -15.27 -12.96
N GLU A 319 -11.64 -14.28 -12.17
CA GLU A 319 -12.16 -12.92 -12.29
C GLU A 319 -11.03 -11.92 -12.28
N GLU A 320 -11.16 -10.87 -13.06
CA GLU A 320 -10.36 -9.67 -13.01
C GLU A 320 -11.24 -8.55 -12.50
N LEU A 321 -10.99 -8.08 -11.28
CA LEU A 321 -11.84 -7.13 -10.58
C LEU A 321 -11.19 -5.74 -10.53
N PRO A 322 -11.97 -4.68 -10.71
CA PRO A 322 -11.44 -3.33 -10.65
C PRO A 322 -11.10 -2.91 -9.21
N ASN A 323 -10.07 -2.10 -9.09
CA ASN A 323 -9.88 -1.21 -7.94
C ASN A 323 -9.40 0.15 -8.44
N ARG A 324 -9.33 1.13 -7.54
CA ARG A 324 -8.87 2.48 -7.85
C ARG A 324 -7.91 3.02 -6.78
N ARG A 325 -7.30 2.12 -6.02
CA ARG A 325 -6.20 2.47 -5.10
C ARG A 325 -4.91 2.71 -5.87
N PRO A 326 -3.99 3.53 -5.38
CA PRO A 326 -2.65 3.61 -5.94
C PRO A 326 -1.96 2.25 -5.86
N GLU A 327 -1.43 1.80 -6.99
CA GLU A 327 -0.50 0.67 -7.02
C GLU A 327 0.90 1.14 -6.62
N PRO A 328 1.75 0.27 -6.07
CA PRO A 328 3.12 0.65 -5.77
C PRO A 328 3.87 1.14 -7.02
N ALA A 329 4.50 2.31 -6.93
CA ALA A 329 5.34 2.84 -7.99
C ALA A 329 6.63 2.04 -8.08
N ARG A 330 6.64 0.98 -8.88
CA ARG A 330 7.77 0.08 -9.08
C ARG A 330 8.70 0.61 -10.18
N GLY A 331 10.00 0.62 -9.92
CA GLY A 331 11.00 1.08 -10.88
C GLY A 331 12.40 0.56 -10.61
N LEU A 332 13.28 0.71 -11.62
CA LEU A 332 14.70 0.67 -11.44
C LEU A 332 15.14 2.04 -10.95
N ILE A 333 15.51 2.15 -9.68
CA ILE A 333 15.80 3.40 -8.99
C ILE A 333 17.26 3.75 -9.14
N PHE A 334 17.54 4.95 -9.62
CA PHE A 334 18.88 5.53 -9.68
C PHE A 334 19.31 6.05 -8.30
N ASN A 335 20.48 5.67 -7.83
CA ASN A 335 21.09 6.35 -6.70
C ASN A 335 21.82 7.62 -7.19
N THR A 336 21.17 8.78 -7.16
CA THR A 336 21.73 10.04 -7.67
C THR A 336 22.90 10.59 -6.85
N ARG A 337 23.24 9.93 -5.72
CA ARG A 337 24.49 10.21 -4.97
C ARG A 337 25.72 9.71 -5.75
N ARG A 338 25.51 8.78 -6.69
CA ARG A 338 26.56 8.31 -7.61
C ARG A 338 26.77 9.32 -8.72
N PRO A 339 27.99 9.83 -8.96
CA PRO A 339 28.26 10.87 -9.95
C PRO A 339 27.72 10.54 -11.35
N ILE A 340 27.77 9.26 -11.75
CA ILE A 340 27.27 8.81 -13.06
C ILE A 340 25.76 9.04 -13.26
N PHE A 341 24.98 9.13 -12.17
CA PHE A 341 23.53 9.35 -12.21
C PHE A 341 23.10 10.75 -11.74
N ALA A 342 24.04 11.62 -11.41
CA ALA A 342 23.73 12.98 -10.97
C ALA A 342 23.07 13.81 -12.09
N ASP A 343 23.52 13.64 -13.33
CA ASP A 343 23.00 14.37 -14.49
C ASP A 343 21.64 13.81 -14.94
N LEU A 344 20.64 14.68 -15.02
CA LEU A 344 19.29 14.35 -15.49
C LEU A 344 19.29 13.74 -16.90
N ARG A 345 20.18 14.22 -17.80
CA ARG A 345 20.26 13.76 -19.18
C ARG A 345 20.68 12.29 -19.25
N VAL A 346 21.56 11.86 -18.34
CA VAL A 346 21.95 10.46 -18.20
C VAL A 346 20.78 9.61 -17.78
N ARG A 347 20.04 10.00 -16.71
CA ARG A 347 18.89 9.22 -16.23
C ARG A 347 17.81 9.09 -17.32
N ARG A 348 17.54 10.17 -18.04
CA ARG A 348 16.61 10.19 -19.16
C ARG A 348 17.06 9.25 -20.29
N ALA A 349 18.33 9.29 -20.67
CA ALA A 349 18.90 8.45 -21.72
C ALA A 349 18.77 6.96 -21.40
N LEU A 350 19.08 6.55 -20.16
CA LEU A 350 18.97 5.14 -19.74
C LEU A 350 17.53 4.64 -19.80
N GLY A 351 16.55 5.48 -19.44
CA GLY A 351 15.13 5.15 -19.53
C GLY A 351 14.61 4.95 -20.96
N MET A 352 15.29 5.51 -21.97
CA MET A 352 14.87 5.44 -23.38
C MET A 352 15.37 4.20 -24.13
N ALA A 353 16.39 3.52 -23.61
CA ALA A 353 17.12 2.50 -24.35
C ALA A 353 16.40 1.15 -24.42
N THR A 354 15.43 0.90 -23.54
CA THR A 354 14.82 -0.41 -23.30
C THR A 354 13.49 -0.59 -24.02
N ASP A 355 13.28 -1.76 -24.60
CA ASP A 355 12.00 -2.19 -25.18
C ASP A 355 11.07 -2.72 -24.08
N PHE A 356 10.38 -1.80 -23.41
CA PHE A 356 9.44 -2.15 -22.37
C PHE A 356 8.18 -2.85 -22.88
N ASP A 357 7.85 -2.68 -24.15
CA ASP A 357 6.71 -3.35 -24.75
C ASP A 357 7.00 -4.82 -25.00
N TRP A 358 8.24 -5.14 -25.40
CA TRP A 358 8.68 -6.52 -25.46
C TRP A 358 8.65 -7.16 -24.07
N ILE A 359 9.16 -6.46 -23.05
CA ILE A 359 9.10 -6.92 -21.65
C ILE A 359 7.64 -7.19 -21.23
N GLY A 360 6.74 -6.25 -21.49
CA GLY A 360 5.31 -6.37 -21.14
C GLY A 360 4.64 -7.58 -21.79
N ARG A 361 4.88 -7.79 -23.09
CA ARG A 361 4.31 -8.92 -23.82
C ARG A 361 4.98 -10.25 -23.47
N SER A 362 6.31 -10.28 -23.44
CA SER A 362 7.06 -11.53 -23.36
C SER A 362 7.26 -12.03 -21.95
N LEU A 363 7.45 -11.15 -20.97
CA LEU A 363 7.66 -11.53 -19.56
C LEU A 363 6.36 -11.48 -18.74
N PHE A 364 5.43 -10.61 -19.13
CA PHE A 364 4.18 -10.39 -18.36
C PHE A 364 2.91 -10.74 -19.15
N HIS A 365 3.04 -11.41 -20.30
CA HIS A 365 1.91 -11.88 -21.12
C HIS A 365 0.92 -10.76 -21.52
N GLY A 366 1.36 -9.49 -21.55
CA GLY A 366 0.51 -8.34 -21.79
C GLY A 366 -0.45 -8.00 -20.65
N LEU A 367 -0.31 -8.62 -19.49
CA LEU A 367 -1.24 -8.50 -18.36
C LEU A 367 -0.94 -7.30 -17.44
N LEU A 368 0.15 -6.61 -17.64
CA LEU A 368 0.56 -5.45 -16.83
C LEU A 368 0.59 -4.19 -17.67
N THR A 369 0.31 -3.06 -17.01
CA THR A 369 0.37 -1.72 -17.60
C THR A 369 1.69 -1.05 -17.26
N ARG A 370 2.28 -0.33 -18.21
CA ARG A 370 3.48 0.47 -17.98
C ARG A 370 3.18 1.57 -16.96
N THR A 371 3.99 1.66 -15.91
CA THR A 371 3.86 2.70 -14.88
C THR A 371 4.31 4.06 -15.43
N ALA A 372 3.46 5.09 -15.28
CA ALA A 372 3.72 6.45 -15.76
C ALA A 372 3.49 7.50 -14.66
N SER A 373 3.56 7.10 -13.39
CA SER A 373 3.32 7.95 -12.22
C SER A 373 3.95 7.32 -10.99
N TYR A 374 4.24 8.12 -9.96
CA TYR A 374 4.57 7.62 -8.62
C TYR A 374 3.32 7.22 -7.83
N TYR A 375 2.12 7.50 -8.36
CA TYR A 375 0.81 7.13 -7.80
C TYR A 375 -0.06 6.42 -8.86
N PRO A 376 0.47 5.37 -9.52
CA PRO A 376 -0.21 4.74 -10.64
C PRO A 376 -1.56 4.16 -10.20
N ASN A 377 -2.49 4.00 -11.16
CA ASN A 377 -3.82 3.44 -10.95
C ASN A 377 -4.75 4.28 -10.05
N SER A 378 -4.50 5.57 -9.87
CA SER A 378 -5.32 6.42 -9.01
C SER A 378 -5.58 7.81 -9.61
N ASP A 379 -6.48 8.56 -8.97
CA ASP A 379 -6.76 9.96 -9.26
C ASP A 379 -5.62 10.91 -8.82
N LEU A 380 -4.64 10.38 -8.06
CA LEU A 380 -3.47 11.11 -7.60
C LEU A 380 -2.36 11.21 -8.67
N ALA A 381 -2.44 10.41 -9.76
CA ALA A 381 -1.47 10.44 -10.84
C ALA A 381 -1.57 11.74 -11.66
N ALA A 382 -0.43 12.41 -11.89
CA ALA A 382 -0.34 13.54 -12.80
C ALA A 382 -0.62 13.11 -14.25
N ARG A 383 -1.48 13.83 -14.95
CA ARG A 383 -1.85 13.55 -16.33
C ARG A 383 -1.97 14.85 -17.12
N GLY A 384 -1.85 14.78 -18.45
CA GLY A 384 -1.99 15.96 -19.29
C GLY A 384 -1.08 17.12 -18.89
N LEU A 385 -1.58 18.34 -19.02
CA LEU A 385 -0.93 19.55 -18.50
C LEU A 385 -1.39 19.83 -17.05
N PRO A 386 -0.58 20.53 -16.23
CA PRO A 386 -1.02 20.92 -14.89
C PRO A 386 -2.15 21.95 -14.96
N GLU A 387 -3.21 21.72 -14.19
CA GLU A 387 -4.37 22.60 -14.10
C GLU A 387 -4.92 22.71 -12.67
N GLY A 388 -5.81 23.64 -12.41
CA GLY A 388 -6.50 23.82 -11.14
C GLY A 388 -5.57 23.87 -9.93
N GLU A 389 -5.79 23.04 -8.92
CA GLU A 389 -4.98 22.95 -7.70
C GLU A 389 -3.56 22.48 -7.97
N GLU A 390 -3.33 21.61 -8.96
CA GLU A 390 -2.00 21.17 -9.36
C GLU A 390 -1.17 22.34 -9.87
N LEU A 391 -1.72 23.14 -10.79
CA LEU A 391 -1.05 24.32 -11.30
C LEU A 391 -0.77 25.34 -10.19
N ARG A 392 -1.75 25.57 -9.29
CA ARG A 392 -1.57 26.46 -8.14
C ARG A 392 -0.42 26.02 -7.22
N ALA A 393 -0.27 24.72 -7.01
CA ALA A 393 0.81 24.17 -6.21
C ALA A 393 2.19 24.31 -6.87
N LEU A 394 2.25 24.29 -8.22
CA LEU A 394 3.50 24.39 -8.99
C LEU A 394 3.91 25.85 -9.26
N GLU A 395 2.95 26.77 -9.34
CA GLU A 395 3.18 28.17 -9.75
C GLU A 395 4.28 28.90 -8.93
N PRO A 396 4.37 28.75 -7.59
CA PRO A 396 5.42 29.37 -6.80
C PRO A 396 6.85 28.93 -7.18
N PHE A 397 6.97 27.84 -7.92
CA PHE A 397 8.24 27.22 -8.30
C PHE A 397 8.52 27.29 -9.80
N ARG A 398 7.74 28.05 -10.58
CA ARG A 398 7.80 28.11 -12.04
C ARG A 398 9.22 28.37 -12.56
N ASP A 399 9.94 29.31 -11.97
CA ASP A 399 11.30 29.68 -12.38
C ASP A 399 12.37 28.62 -12.00
N ARG A 400 12.01 27.65 -11.17
CA ARG A 400 12.90 26.58 -10.67
C ARG A 400 12.63 25.24 -11.33
N LEU A 401 11.53 25.13 -12.07
CA LEU A 401 11.09 23.91 -12.75
C LEU A 401 11.36 24.01 -14.26
N PRO A 402 11.56 22.88 -14.94
CA PRO A 402 11.69 22.89 -16.39
C PRO A 402 10.46 23.52 -17.06
N PRO A 403 10.62 24.50 -17.98
CA PRO A 403 9.47 25.11 -18.67
C PRO A 403 8.57 24.09 -19.39
N GLU A 404 9.16 23.01 -19.88
CA GLU A 404 8.44 21.93 -20.55
C GLU A 404 7.38 21.28 -19.67
N LEU A 405 7.58 21.25 -18.36
CA LEU A 405 6.63 20.69 -17.38
C LEU A 405 5.25 21.38 -17.48
N PHE A 406 5.21 22.65 -17.86
CA PHE A 406 3.98 23.46 -17.97
C PHE A 406 3.33 23.43 -19.33
N ILE A 407 4.05 23.04 -20.39
CA ILE A 407 3.59 23.15 -21.77
C ILE A 407 3.53 21.83 -22.53
N ARG A 408 4.02 20.75 -21.92
CA ARG A 408 3.96 19.39 -22.48
C ARG A 408 3.55 18.37 -21.42
N PRO A 409 2.66 17.43 -21.76
CA PRO A 409 2.41 16.28 -20.89
C PRO A 409 3.72 15.48 -20.69
N PHE A 410 3.94 14.96 -19.50
CA PHE A 410 4.97 13.95 -19.34
C PHE A 410 4.55 12.67 -20.06
N THR A 411 5.42 12.17 -20.91
CA THR A 411 5.22 10.90 -21.62
C THR A 411 6.45 10.02 -21.44
N LEU A 412 6.20 8.75 -21.18
CA LEU A 412 7.27 7.76 -21.24
C LEU A 412 7.74 7.61 -22.70
N PRO A 413 9.04 7.33 -22.93
CA PRO A 413 9.49 6.97 -24.25
C PRO A 413 8.69 5.77 -24.77
N ASP A 414 8.25 5.83 -26.01
CA ASP A 414 7.63 4.68 -26.67
C ASP A 414 8.59 3.50 -26.64
N GLY A 415 8.18 2.41 -25.98
CA GLY A 415 9.01 1.20 -25.88
C GLY A 415 9.12 0.41 -27.18
N GLY A 416 8.66 0.99 -28.29
CA GLY A 416 8.70 0.37 -29.61
C GLY A 416 7.33 -0.06 -30.15
N THR A 417 6.23 0.04 -29.41
CA THR A 417 4.91 -0.49 -29.82
C THR A 417 4.25 0.33 -30.93
N GLY A 418 4.29 1.66 -30.84
CA GLY A 418 3.72 2.50 -31.88
C GLY A 418 4.56 2.57 -33.14
N SER A 419 5.86 2.35 -32.99
CA SER A 419 6.88 2.53 -34.01
C SER A 419 7.80 1.31 -34.20
N GLY A 420 7.55 0.22 -33.47
CA GLY A 420 8.32 -1.03 -33.56
C GLY A 420 9.84 -0.84 -33.40
N PRO A 421 10.67 -1.67 -34.08
CA PRO A 421 12.13 -1.54 -34.02
C PRO A 421 12.66 -0.18 -34.50
N ALA A 422 11.90 0.57 -35.29
CA ALA A 422 12.27 1.91 -35.75
C ALA A 422 12.23 2.93 -34.60
N GLY A 423 11.19 2.87 -33.75
CA GLY A 423 11.08 3.73 -32.55
C GLY A 423 12.18 3.48 -31.56
N LEU A 424 12.47 2.22 -31.26
CA LEU A 424 13.58 1.87 -30.35
C LEU A 424 14.94 2.37 -30.88
N ARG A 425 15.18 2.29 -32.20
CA ARG A 425 16.37 2.87 -32.81
C ARG A 425 16.43 4.40 -32.69
N ALA A 426 15.28 5.08 -32.82
CA ALA A 426 15.19 6.52 -32.63
C ALA A 426 15.48 6.89 -31.17
N ASN A 427 14.88 6.17 -30.20
CA ASN A 427 15.13 6.34 -28.77
C ASN A 427 16.62 6.17 -28.43
N ARG A 428 17.26 5.13 -28.96
CA ARG A 428 18.71 4.89 -28.73
C ARG A 428 19.60 5.98 -29.31
N ARG A 429 19.26 6.54 -30.49
CA ARG A 429 19.97 7.70 -31.03
C ARG A 429 19.84 8.93 -30.15
N GLU A 430 18.62 9.19 -29.66
CA GLU A 430 18.38 10.30 -28.74
C GLU A 430 19.09 10.08 -27.40
N ALA A 431 19.08 8.84 -26.87
CA ALA A 431 19.83 8.47 -25.68
C ALA A 431 21.35 8.77 -25.84
N LEU A 432 21.95 8.37 -26.96
CA LEU A 432 23.35 8.67 -27.24
C LEU A 432 23.60 10.17 -27.32
N ARG A 433 22.71 10.94 -27.94
CA ARG A 433 22.81 12.40 -28.00
C ARG A 433 22.77 13.04 -26.62
N LEU A 434 21.89 12.57 -25.74
CA LEU A 434 21.80 13.03 -24.35
C LEU A 434 23.05 12.68 -23.55
N LEU A 435 23.58 11.47 -23.72
CA LEU A 435 24.82 11.03 -23.09
C LEU A 435 26.01 11.86 -23.56
N GLU A 436 26.11 12.16 -24.87
CA GLU A 436 27.16 13.04 -25.39
C GLU A 436 27.08 14.46 -24.82
N GLN A 437 25.88 15.03 -24.70
CA GLN A 437 25.66 16.31 -24.04
C GLN A 437 26.04 16.30 -22.56
N ALA A 438 25.94 15.12 -21.90
CA ALA A 438 26.38 14.91 -20.53
C ALA A 438 27.88 14.61 -20.39
N GLY A 439 28.64 14.66 -21.50
CA GLY A 439 30.09 14.45 -21.50
C GLY A 439 30.55 13.01 -21.74
N TRP A 440 29.64 12.10 -22.09
CA TRP A 440 29.92 10.70 -22.36
C TRP A 440 29.99 10.44 -23.85
N ARG A 441 31.04 9.72 -24.33
CA ARG A 441 31.20 9.40 -25.75
C ARG A 441 31.54 7.92 -25.95
N VAL A 442 31.04 7.33 -27.04
CA VAL A 442 31.40 5.98 -27.44
C VAL A 442 32.79 6.01 -28.09
N ARG A 443 33.74 5.25 -27.52
CA ARG A 443 35.09 5.03 -28.03
C ARG A 443 35.37 3.52 -28.01
N ASP A 444 35.79 2.97 -29.13
CA ASP A 444 36.06 1.53 -29.27
C ASP A 444 34.91 0.64 -28.75
N GLY A 445 33.65 1.01 -29.06
CA GLY A 445 32.46 0.30 -28.65
C GLY A 445 32.08 0.46 -27.16
N ARG A 446 32.74 1.36 -26.42
CA ARG A 446 32.51 1.60 -24.98
C ARG A 446 32.18 3.06 -24.72
N LEU A 447 31.20 3.27 -23.86
CA LEU A 447 30.85 4.61 -23.42
C LEU A 447 31.85 5.08 -22.34
N THR A 448 32.52 6.20 -22.58
CA THR A 448 33.57 6.75 -21.70
C THR A 448 33.41 8.25 -21.50
N ASP A 449 33.86 8.76 -20.35
CA ASP A 449 33.98 10.18 -20.08
C ASP A 449 35.25 10.80 -20.74
N ALA A 450 35.49 12.07 -20.50
CA ALA A 450 36.66 12.77 -21.03
C ALA A 450 37.99 12.23 -20.47
N ALA A 451 38.00 11.65 -19.28
CA ALA A 451 39.18 11.07 -18.63
C ALA A 451 39.41 9.59 -19.05
N GLY A 452 38.50 9.02 -19.84
CA GLY A 452 38.60 7.61 -20.30
C GLY A 452 37.94 6.61 -19.33
N ASN A 453 37.29 7.07 -18.27
CA ASN A 453 36.56 6.18 -17.36
C ASN A 453 35.34 5.59 -18.07
N ARG A 454 35.12 4.29 -17.91
CA ARG A 454 33.98 3.59 -18.51
C ARG A 454 32.68 3.91 -17.76
N PHE A 455 31.60 4.00 -18.50
CA PHE A 455 30.26 4.04 -17.90
C PHE A 455 29.87 2.62 -17.45
N ALA A 456 30.05 2.34 -16.18
CA ALA A 456 29.77 1.03 -15.60
C ALA A 456 29.01 1.17 -14.27
N PHE A 457 28.06 0.26 -14.01
CA PHE A 457 27.29 0.23 -12.77
C PHE A 457 26.68 -1.14 -12.48
N GLU A 458 26.24 -1.33 -11.23
CA GLU A 458 25.59 -2.54 -10.73
C GLU A 458 24.11 -2.28 -10.41
N ILE A 459 23.24 -3.22 -10.80
CA ILE A 459 21.85 -3.28 -10.34
C ILE A 459 21.77 -4.30 -9.21
N LEU A 460 21.54 -3.85 -8.00
CA LEU A 460 21.45 -4.67 -6.80
C LEU A 460 20.02 -5.23 -6.63
N LEU A 461 19.88 -6.54 -6.51
CA LEU A 461 18.61 -7.25 -6.29
C LEU A 461 18.71 -8.21 -5.09
N SER A 462 17.55 -8.61 -4.56
CA SER A 462 17.42 -9.70 -3.58
C SER A 462 16.45 -10.80 -4.02
N ASP A 463 15.62 -10.53 -5.02
CA ASP A 463 14.63 -11.48 -5.52
C ASP A 463 15.03 -11.98 -6.91
N PRO A 464 15.35 -13.28 -7.07
CA PRO A 464 15.70 -13.85 -8.38
C PRO A 464 14.58 -13.69 -9.43
N SER A 465 13.33 -13.52 -9.02
CA SER A 465 12.24 -13.29 -9.97
C SER A 465 12.35 -11.96 -10.72
N GLU A 466 13.08 -10.99 -10.15
CA GLU A 466 13.31 -9.66 -10.73
C GLU A 466 14.47 -9.66 -11.75
N GLU A 467 15.33 -10.70 -11.73
CA GLU A 467 16.52 -10.76 -12.58
C GLU A 467 16.20 -10.66 -14.07
N ARG A 468 15.12 -11.33 -14.51
CA ARG A 468 14.79 -11.33 -15.95
C ARG A 468 14.52 -9.93 -16.50
N VAL A 469 13.87 -9.07 -15.72
CA VAL A 469 13.60 -7.68 -16.10
C VAL A 469 14.88 -6.86 -16.07
N ALA A 470 15.69 -7.03 -15.01
CA ALA A 470 16.95 -6.32 -14.86
C ALA A 470 17.99 -6.71 -15.94
N LEU A 471 18.08 -8.00 -16.29
CA LEU A 471 18.96 -8.49 -17.36
C LEU A 471 18.53 -7.96 -18.74
N GLU A 472 17.22 -7.87 -19.00
CA GLU A 472 16.76 -7.28 -20.26
C GLU A 472 17.05 -5.78 -20.33
N PHE A 473 16.93 -5.09 -19.20
CA PHE A 473 17.35 -3.69 -19.11
C PHE A 473 18.85 -3.54 -19.38
N THR A 474 19.72 -4.30 -18.70
CA THR A 474 21.19 -4.22 -18.92
C THR A 474 21.56 -4.55 -20.36
N ARG A 475 20.98 -5.61 -20.95
CA ARG A 475 21.17 -5.97 -22.36
C ARG A 475 20.76 -4.84 -23.31
N SER A 476 19.70 -4.12 -22.97
CA SER A 476 19.24 -2.97 -23.77
C SER A 476 20.24 -1.82 -23.80
N LEU A 477 21.15 -1.73 -22.81
CA LEU A 477 22.17 -0.69 -22.69
C LEU A 477 23.48 -1.03 -23.41
N GLU A 478 23.75 -2.32 -23.71
CA GLU A 478 24.97 -2.76 -24.38
C GLU A 478 25.22 -2.04 -25.73
N PRO A 479 24.18 -1.81 -26.59
CA PRO A 479 24.39 -1.07 -27.86
C PRO A 479 24.81 0.39 -27.68
N LEU A 480 24.67 0.94 -26.47
CA LEU A 480 25.14 2.28 -26.11
C LEU A 480 26.59 2.26 -25.58
N GLY A 481 27.22 1.10 -25.49
CA GLY A 481 28.56 0.91 -24.93
C GLY A 481 28.62 0.96 -23.38
N ILE A 482 27.52 0.76 -22.70
CA ILE A 482 27.39 0.80 -21.24
C ILE A 482 27.62 -0.60 -20.65
N ASP A 483 28.46 -0.72 -19.61
CA ASP A 483 28.70 -1.95 -18.84
C ASP A 483 27.81 -1.97 -17.60
N ALA A 484 26.58 -2.44 -17.74
CA ALA A 484 25.64 -2.61 -16.65
C ALA A 484 25.54 -4.08 -16.24
N ARG A 485 25.59 -4.36 -14.92
CA ARG A 485 25.58 -5.73 -14.38
C ARG A 485 24.50 -5.91 -13.37
N VAL A 486 23.91 -7.11 -13.32
CA VAL A 486 22.94 -7.51 -12.29
C VAL A 486 23.67 -8.28 -11.21
N ARG A 487 23.36 -7.96 -9.95
CA ARG A 487 23.86 -8.68 -8.80
C ARG A 487 22.75 -8.97 -7.81
N THR A 488 22.39 -10.23 -7.71
CA THR A 488 21.44 -10.72 -6.70
C THR A 488 22.21 -11.22 -5.49
N VAL A 489 21.77 -10.78 -4.30
CA VAL A 489 22.35 -11.15 -3.01
C VAL A 489 21.24 -11.63 -2.07
N ASP A 490 21.60 -12.24 -0.95
CA ASP A 490 20.62 -12.61 0.08
C ASP A 490 19.93 -11.37 0.69
N SER A 491 18.76 -11.59 1.30
CA SER A 491 17.92 -10.51 1.83
C SER A 491 18.61 -9.68 2.93
N ALA A 492 19.47 -10.28 3.75
CA ALA A 492 20.16 -9.58 4.82
C ALA A 492 21.26 -8.67 4.27
N GLN A 493 22.07 -9.18 3.35
CA GLN A 493 23.08 -8.40 2.64
C GLN A 493 22.42 -7.27 1.82
N PHE A 494 21.32 -7.57 1.14
CA PHE A 494 20.57 -6.58 0.37
C PHE A 494 20.08 -5.44 1.27
N GLN A 495 19.39 -5.77 2.36
CA GLN A 495 18.86 -4.76 3.29
C GLN A 495 20.00 -3.93 3.89
N GLY A 496 21.09 -4.56 4.33
CA GLY A 496 22.24 -3.85 4.88
C GLY A 496 22.90 -2.89 3.89
N ARG A 497 22.99 -3.25 2.60
CA ARG A 497 23.50 -2.34 1.54
C ARG A 497 22.52 -1.19 1.26
N LEU A 498 21.20 -1.46 1.25
CA LEU A 498 20.20 -0.41 1.08
C LEU A 498 20.23 0.59 2.24
N ASP A 499 20.30 0.10 3.47
CA ASP A 499 20.32 0.93 4.67
C ASP A 499 21.53 1.88 4.67
N ARG A 500 22.69 1.39 4.24
CA ARG A 500 23.91 2.21 4.08
C ARG A 500 24.01 2.97 2.75
N LEU A 501 22.96 2.89 1.90
CA LEU A 501 22.91 3.54 0.58
C LEU A 501 24.05 3.09 -0.36
N GLU A 502 24.56 1.87 -0.20
CA GLU A 502 25.69 1.26 -0.92
C GLU A 502 25.23 0.49 -2.17
N PHE A 503 24.66 1.18 -3.13
CA PHE A 503 24.24 0.62 -4.43
C PHE A 503 24.34 1.69 -5.52
N ASP A 504 24.35 1.27 -6.78
CA ASP A 504 24.27 2.17 -7.93
C ASP A 504 22.83 2.29 -8.42
N MET A 505 22.21 1.18 -8.75
CA MET A 505 20.77 1.06 -9.02
C MET A 505 20.18 -0.11 -8.23
N THR A 506 18.87 -0.07 -8.01
CA THR A 506 18.12 -1.18 -7.41
C THR A 506 16.71 -1.24 -7.95
N MET A 507 16.08 -2.42 -7.96
CA MET A 507 14.65 -2.53 -8.25
C MET A 507 13.86 -2.46 -6.94
N ARG A 508 13.04 -1.43 -6.78
CA ARG A 508 12.21 -1.23 -5.58
C ARG A 508 10.93 -0.51 -5.94
N TRP A 509 10.14 -0.25 -4.92
CA TRP A 509 8.87 0.45 -5.07
C TRP A 509 8.60 1.37 -3.87
N TRP A 510 7.80 2.40 -4.13
CA TRP A 510 7.18 3.21 -3.11
C TRP A 510 5.70 2.87 -3.04
N ALA A 511 5.25 2.47 -1.85
CA ALA A 511 3.83 2.26 -1.60
C ALA A 511 3.14 3.62 -1.38
N SER A 512 1.90 3.74 -1.81
CA SER A 512 1.08 4.91 -1.55
C SER A 512 -0.33 4.51 -1.18
N SER A 513 -1.06 5.45 -0.58
CA SER A 513 -2.48 5.34 -0.28
C SER A 513 -3.27 6.37 -1.09
N LEU A 514 -4.58 6.31 -1.06
CA LEU A 514 -5.43 7.38 -1.60
C LEU A 514 -5.41 8.67 -0.74
N SER A 515 -4.76 8.62 0.41
CA SER A 515 -4.55 9.77 1.30
C SER A 515 -3.09 9.79 1.75
N PRO A 516 -2.13 10.13 0.85
CA PRO A 516 -0.74 10.29 1.22
C PRO A 516 -0.55 11.47 2.18
N GLY A 517 0.44 11.37 3.07
CA GLY A 517 0.70 12.33 4.13
C GLY A 517 2.20 12.56 4.36
N ASN A 518 2.62 12.53 5.64
CA ASN A 518 3.99 12.82 6.07
C ASN A 518 5.05 11.84 5.50
N GLU A 519 4.65 10.65 5.10
CA GLU A 519 5.58 9.65 4.52
C GLU A 519 6.24 10.13 3.22
N GLN A 520 5.67 11.14 2.54
CA GLN A 520 6.24 11.70 1.33
C GLN A 520 7.61 12.34 1.59
N LEU A 521 7.80 12.97 2.76
CA LEU A 521 9.11 13.49 3.18
C LEU A 521 10.12 12.38 3.43
N TYR A 522 9.67 11.24 3.97
CA TYR A 522 10.54 10.09 4.19
C TYR A 522 10.93 9.39 2.88
N TYR A 523 10.06 9.44 1.87
CA TYR A 523 10.30 8.84 0.55
C TYR A 523 11.14 9.73 -0.36
N TYR A 524 10.95 11.05 -0.33
CA TYR A 524 11.48 11.97 -1.35
C TYR A 524 12.18 13.19 -0.76
N GLY A 525 12.06 13.48 0.53
CA GLY A 525 12.58 14.68 1.15
C GLY A 525 14.10 14.70 1.24
N SER A 526 14.69 15.92 1.15
CA SER A 526 16.13 16.15 1.15
C SER A 526 16.82 15.67 2.43
N GLU A 527 16.18 15.80 3.60
CA GLU A 527 16.71 15.30 4.88
C GLU A 527 16.90 13.80 4.87
N ALA A 528 15.92 13.06 4.35
CA ALA A 528 15.97 11.62 4.24
C ALA A 528 17.07 11.14 3.27
N ALA A 529 17.53 11.99 2.35
CA ALA A 529 18.49 11.59 1.31
C ALA A 529 19.87 11.15 1.86
N GLY A 530 20.25 11.56 3.07
CA GLY A 530 21.53 11.17 3.68
C GLY A 530 21.39 10.29 4.91
N GLN A 531 20.17 9.87 5.27
CA GLN A 531 19.92 9.07 6.47
C GLN A 531 19.98 7.58 6.16
N GLU A 532 20.74 6.84 6.94
CA GLU A 532 20.74 5.37 6.89
C GLU A 532 19.34 4.82 7.16
N GLY A 533 18.97 3.78 6.43
CA GLY A 533 17.66 3.15 6.55
C GLY A 533 16.50 3.96 5.98
N SER A 534 16.75 5.14 5.39
CA SER A 534 15.69 5.96 4.79
C SER A 534 15.12 5.32 3.52
N ARG A 535 13.94 5.79 3.13
CA ARG A 535 13.28 5.35 1.89
C ARG A 535 13.54 6.28 0.71
N ASN A 536 14.27 7.37 0.90
CA ASN A 536 14.74 8.20 -0.21
C ASN A 536 15.90 7.50 -0.93
N LEU A 537 15.59 6.36 -1.53
CA LEU A 537 16.56 5.50 -2.22
C LEU A 537 17.23 6.23 -3.39
N ALA A 538 16.49 7.06 -4.08
CA ALA A 538 17.01 7.83 -5.21
C ALA A 538 18.00 8.92 -4.82
N GLY A 539 18.03 9.36 -3.55
CA GLY A 539 18.91 10.44 -3.10
C GLY A 539 18.44 11.82 -3.53
N ILE A 540 17.14 12.00 -3.63
CA ILE A 540 16.51 13.27 -4.06
C ILE A 540 16.87 14.37 -3.06
N ARG A 541 17.41 15.49 -3.57
CA ARG A 541 17.70 16.71 -2.83
C ARG A 541 17.20 17.90 -3.65
N ASP A 542 15.90 18.15 -3.54
CA ASP A 542 15.22 19.19 -4.31
C ASP A 542 14.30 19.98 -3.38
N PRO A 543 14.55 21.28 -3.15
CA PRO A 543 13.69 22.11 -2.30
C PRO A 543 12.25 22.23 -2.80
N VAL A 544 11.98 22.03 -4.09
CA VAL A 544 10.62 22.02 -4.63
C VAL A 544 9.89 20.76 -4.20
N VAL A 545 10.57 19.60 -4.28
CA VAL A 545 10.05 18.31 -3.77
C VAL A 545 9.76 18.41 -2.27
N ASP A 546 10.67 19.00 -1.49
CA ASP A 546 10.49 19.20 -0.05
C ASP A 546 9.24 20.05 0.26
N ALA A 547 9.08 21.16 -0.44
CA ALA A 547 7.95 22.06 -0.24
C ALA A 547 6.62 21.41 -0.63
N LEU A 548 6.57 20.71 -1.76
CA LEU A 548 5.38 19.99 -2.21
C LEU A 548 5.02 18.84 -1.26
N ALA A 549 6.00 18.06 -0.82
CA ALA A 549 5.78 16.96 0.13
C ALA A 549 5.22 17.45 1.47
N ARG A 550 5.76 18.58 2.02
CA ARG A 550 5.19 19.20 3.23
C ARG A 550 3.77 19.71 3.01
N SER A 551 3.49 20.28 1.84
CA SER A 551 2.16 20.82 1.52
C SER A 551 1.08 19.75 1.51
N ILE A 552 1.41 18.50 1.12
CA ILE A 552 0.50 17.36 1.10
C ILE A 552 -0.02 17.05 2.50
N ALA A 553 0.86 17.00 3.50
CA ALA A 553 0.50 16.64 4.88
C ALA A 553 -0.49 17.62 5.54
N VAL A 554 -0.56 18.87 5.07
CA VAL A 554 -1.45 19.90 5.60
C VAL A 554 -2.66 20.19 4.71
N ALA A 555 -2.90 19.38 3.67
CA ALA A 555 -4.08 19.52 2.84
C ALA A 555 -5.37 19.32 3.66
N THR A 556 -6.34 20.20 3.47
CA THR A 556 -7.61 20.17 4.22
C THR A 556 -8.75 19.58 3.41
N THR A 557 -8.72 19.74 2.11
CA THR A 557 -9.74 19.20 1.20
C THR A 557 -9.17 18.12 0.28
N ARG A 558 -10.03 17.26 -0.26
CA ARG A 558 -9.63 16.25 -1.25
C ARG A 558 -9.03 16.88 -2.51
N ALA A 559 -9.59 17.98 -2.98
CA ALA A 559 -9.11 18.69 -4.16
C ALA A 559 -7.68 19.23 -3.97
N GLU A 560 -7.41 19.85 -2.81
CA GLU A 560 -6.04 20.29 -2.46
C GLU A 560 -5.07 19.10 -2.41
N LEU A 561 -5.47 18.01 -1.75
CA LEU A 561 -4.63 16.81 -1.68
C LEU A 561 -4.27 16.31 -3.07
N ILE A 562 -5.28 16.09 -3.93
CA ILE A 562 -5.07 15.61 -5.30
C ILE A 562 -4.13 16.54 -6.07
N GLY A 563 -4.39 17.85 -6.03
CA GLY A 563 -3.56 18.82 -6.76
C GLY A 563 -2.11 18.84 -6.29
N ARG A 564 -1.88 18.85 -4.97
CA ARG A 564 -0.52 18.84 -4.39
C ARG A 564 0.23 17.54 -4.66
N VAL A 565 -0.47 16.40 -4.60
CA VAL A 565 0.13 15.10 -4.94
C VAL A 565 0.47 15.02 -6.42
N ARG A 566 -0.42 15.48 -7.32
CA ARG A 566 -0.14 15.56 -8.76
C ARG A 566 1.04 16.48 -9.06
N ALA A 567 1.14 17.60 -8.36
CA ALA A 567 2.30 18.50 -8.48
C ALA A 567 3.61 17.79 -8.09
N LEU A 568 3.62 17.09 -6.95
CA LEU A 568 4.77 16.29 -6.53
C LEU A 568 5.10 15.18 -7.54
N ASP A 569 4.09 14.41 -7.98
CA ASP A 569 4.25 13.35 -8.98
C ASP A 569 4.89 13.88 -10.26
N ARG A 570 4.39 15.01 -10.78
CA ARG A 570 4.92 15.65 -11.98
C ARG A 570 6.38 16.05 -11.81
N VAL A 571 6.75 16.68 -10.70
CA VAL A 571 8.15 17.06 -10.45
C VAL A 571 9.05 15.82 -10.36
N LEU A 572 8.60 14.78 -9.67
CA LEU A 572 9.34 13.51 -9.58
C LEU A 572 9.52 12.83 -10.95
N LEU A 573 8.47 12.83 -11.79
CA LEU A 573 8.51 12.27 -13.15
C LEU A 573 9.51 13.01 -14.04
N TRP A 574 9.48 14.36 -14.04
CA TRP A 574 10.43 15.18 -14.79
C TRP A 574 11.86 15.10 -14.23
N GLY A 575 12.02 14.70 -12.96
CA GLY A 575 13.31 14.40 -12.35
C GLY A 575 13.95 13.08 -12.78
N HIS A 576 13.21 12.17 -13.42
CA HIS A 576 13.67 10.86 -13.88
C HIS A 576 14.48 10.09 -12.82
N TYR A 577 14.00 10.05 -11.57
CA TYR A 577 14.70 9.37 -10.48
C TYR A 577 14.60 7.85 -10.52
N MET A 578 13.70 7.31 -11.33
CA MET A 578 13.60 5.89 -11.63
C MET A 578 13.33 5.65 -13.12
N VAL A 579 13.63 4.45 -13.60
CA VAL A 579 13.04 3.91 -14.82
C VAL A 579 11.76 3.19 -14.41
N PRO A 580 10.56 3.74 -14.69
CA PRO A 580 9.31 3.11 -14.26
C PRO A 580 9.13 1.74 -14.93
N LEU A 581 8.63 0.77 -14.18
CA LEU A 581 8.36 -0.58 -14.67
C LEU A 581 6.87 -0.77 -14.96
N PHE A 582 6.24 -1.72 -14.31
CA PHE A 582 4.87 -2.09 -14.57
C PHE A 582 4.07 -2.20 -13.27
N HIS A 583 2.79 -1.96 -13.37
CA HIS A 583 1.80 -2.27 -12.35
C HIS A 583 0.68 -3.10 -12.95
N SER A 584 -0.10 -3.72 -12.09
CA SER A 584 -1.26 -4.47 -12.55
C SER A 584 -2.48 -3.54 -12.63
N PRO A 585 -3.21 -3.49 -13.73
CA PRO A 585 -4.48 -2.79 -13.79
C PRO A 585 -5.66 -3.64 -13.28
N VAL A 586 -5.46 -4.85 -12.76
CA VAL A 586 -6.55 -5.80 -12.45
C VAL A 586 -6.30 -6.69 -11.22
N ASP A 587 -7.24 -6.80 -10.27
CA ASP A 587 -7.21 -7.84 -9.22
C ASP A 587 -7.57 -9.20 -9.83
N ARG A 588 -6.63 -10.11 -9.78
CA ARG A 588 -6.82 -11.45 -10.34
C ARG A 588 -7.16 -12.42 -9.25
N ILE A 589 -8.40 -12.89 -9.28
CA ILE A 589 -8.91 -13.80 -8.27
C ILE A 589 -9.37 -15.08 -8.94
N ALA A 590 -8.84 -16.19 -8.45
CA ALA A 590 -9.39 -17.52 -8.73
C ALA A 590 -10.18 -17.98 -7.51
N ARG A 591 -11.42 -18.35 -7.70
CA ARG A 591 -12.30 -18.84 -6.63
C ARG A 591 -13.06 -20.11 -7.02
N ARG A 592 -13.54 -20.83 -6.04
CA ARG A 592 -14.52 -21.89 -6.27
C ARG A 592 -15.84 -21.28 -6.71
N SER A 593 -16.57 -21.96 -7.59
CA SER A 593 -17.89 -21.52 -8.05
C SER A 593 -18.92 -21.41 -6.91
N THR A 594 -18.71 -22.15 -5.83
CA THR A 594 -19.53 -22.10 -4.61
C THR A 594 -19.26 -20.90 -3.71
N LEU A 595 -18.19 -20.16 -3.95
CA LEU A 595 -17.87 -18.93 -3.20
C LEU A 595 -18.41 -17.74 -3.98
N HIS A 596 -19.35 -17.02 -3.39
CA HIS A 596 -20.02 -15.85 -3.97
C HIS A 596 -19.52 -14.56 -3.34
N ARG A 597 -19.75 -13.45 -4.04
CA ARG A 597 -19.35 -12.10 -3.59
C ARG A 597 -20.39 -11.05 -3.98
N PRO A 598 -20.38 -9.88 -3.33
CA PRO A 598 -21.18 -8.74 -3.77
C PRO A 598 -20.85 -8.32 -5.21
N VAL A 599 -21.82 -7.74 -5.90
CA VAL A 599 -21.64 -7.22 -7.26
C VAL A 599 -20.68 -6.03 -7.24
N ASN A 600 -20.85 -5.14 -6.27
CA ASN A 600 -20.02 -3.94 -6.14
C ASN A 600 -18.65 -4.28 -5.56
N THR A 601 -17.60 -3.77 -6.21
CA THR A 601 -16.24 -3.82 -5.69
C THR A 601 -15.87 -2.44 -5.17
N PRO A 602 -15.46 -2.30 -3.91
CA PRO A 602 -15.12 -1.00 -3.34
C PRO A 602 -13.85 -0.40 -3.97
N LEU A 603 -13.61 0.88 -3.71
CA LEU A 603 -12.49 1.67 -4.21
C LEU A 603 -11.12 0.97 -3.99
N TYR A 604 -10.95 0.33 -2.84
CA TYR A 604 -9.71 -0.37 -2.49
C TYR A 604 -9.61 -1.81 -3.02
N GLY A 605 -10.58 -2.27 -3.79
CA GLY A 605 -10.63 -3.65 -4.30
C GLY A 605 -11.51 -4.59 -3.48
N PRO A 606 -11.61 -5.86 -3.88
CA PRO A 606 -12.53 -6.81 -3.27
C PRO A 606 -12.19 -7.13 -1.81
N MET A 607 -13.23 -7.24 -0.98
CA MET A 607 -13.14 -7.60 0.43
C MET A 607 -13.67 -9.02 0.65
N LEU A 608 -12.80 -9.95 1.01
CA LEU A 608 -13.19 -11.34 1.27
C LEU A 608 -14.17 -11.47 2.43
N GLU A 609 -14.13 -10.55 3.39
CA GLU A 609 -15.04 -10.48 4.53
C GLU A 609 -16.51 -10.34 4.13
N SER A 610 -16.79 -9.77 2.95
CA SER A 610 -18.14 -9.63 2.41
C SER A 610 -18.62 -10.83 1.60
N TRP A 611 -17.77 -11.85 1.39
CA TRP A 611 -18.08 -13.00 0.55
C TRP A 611 -18.81 -14.07 1.35
N TRP A 612 -19.53 -14.98 0.66
CA TRP A 612 -20.28 -16.07 1.30
C TRP A 612 -20.23 -17.36 0.49
N VAL A 613 -20.44 -18.47 1.17
CA VAL A 613 -20.47 -19.80 0.57
C VAL A 613 -21.92 -20.11 0.15
N ALA A 614 -22.11 -20.58 -1.09
CA ALA A 614 -23.40 -21.10 -1.54
C ALA A 614 -23.82 -22.33 -0.74
N PRO A 615 -25.12 -22.66 -0.71
CA PRO A 615 -25.64 -23.88 -0.07
C PRO A 615 -25.03 -25.16 -0.65
#